data_f610832991d5e4c731a997d50e910f7b
#
_entry.id   f610832991d5e4c731a997d50e910f7b
#
_cell.length_a   1.000
_cell.length_b   1.000
_cell.length_c   1.000
_cell.angle_alpha   90.00
_cell.angle_beta   90.00
_cell.angle_gamma   90.00
#
_symmetry.space_group_name_H-M   'P 1'
#
loop_
_entity.id
_entity.type
_entity.pdbx_description
1 polymer ?
#
loop_
_entity_poly.entity_id
_entity_poly.type
_entity_poly.pdbx_seq_one_letter_code
_entity_poly.pdbx_strand_id
1 'polypeptide(L)'
;RGIFNRAAAKEQAGKSGRRDPDHDFGTNPCSEIILRSREFCNLSEVVIRENDTEETLKEKVKLATMLGTWQSTLINFRYISRKWTESCYEERLLGVSLTGIMDCKLTNGKGKGLENLLQQLKQVSINTNKEMSKLLGINQSAAITCVKPSGTVSQLVDSASGIHARHNPYYIRTIRADKKDPLAKMMLEAGFPCEPDVTKPEHTLVFSFPVKGPRNGVYRKDMSAIEQLELWKIYQDNWCEHKPSVTVSVQEHEWMNVGSWVYEHFDQMSGVSFLPMTEHSYRQAPYQDCTKEEYDKLMADMPKDVSWAMLSEYEEQDMTTGAQELACSAPTGCEII
;
A
#
# COMPACT_ATOMS: atom_id res chain seq x y z
N ARG A 1 -7.93 -1.39 -15.62
CA ARG A 1 -9.13 -2.03 -15.03
C ARG A 1 -8.75 -3.33 -14.35
N GLY A 2 -9.54 -3.75 -13.33
CA GLY A 2 -9.24 -4.93 -12.52
C GLY A 2 -10.22 -6.07 -12.74
N ILE A 3 -9.82 -7.23 -12.26
CA ILE A 3 -10.62 -8.46 -12.23
C ILE A 3 -10.85 -8.81 -10.76
N PHE A 4 -12.08 -9.16 -10.39
CA PHE A 4 -12.41 -9.74 -9.09
C PHE A 4 -13.29 -10.98 -9.30
N ASN A 5 -12.76 -12.15 -8.95
CA ASN A 5 -13.48 -13.41 -9.03
C ASN A 5 -14.05 -13.78 -7.65
N ARG A 6 -15.37 -13.78 -7.50
CA ARG A 6 -16.05 -14.10 -6.24
C ARG A 6 -15.85 -15.55 -5.82
N ALA A 7 -15.80 -16.49 -6.76
CA ALA A 7 -15.57 -17.90 -6.44
C ALA A 7 -14.18 -18.11 -5.84
N ALA A 8 -13.13 -17.50 -6.46
CA ALA A 8 -11.79 -17.51 -5.92
C ALA A 8 -11.71 -16.82 -4.55
N ALA A 9 -12.48 -15.75 -4.32
CA ALA A 9 -12.53 -15.08 -3.01
C ALA A 9 -13.17 -15.98 -1.93
N LYS A 10 -14.22 -16.74 -2.25
CA LYS A 10 -14.82 -17.73 -1.35
C LYS A 10 -13.85 -18.85 -0.99
N GLU A 11 -13.19 -19.41 -1.99
CA GLU A 11 -12.18 -20.44 -1.79
C GLU A 11 -11.03 -19.93 -0.90
N GLN A 12 -10.51 -18.73 -1.19
CA GLN A 12 -9.46 -18.11 -0.39
C GLN A 12 -9.90 -17.87 1.06
N ALA A 13 -11.14 -17.41 1.29
CA ALA A 13 -11.68 -17.20 2.63
C ALA A 13 -11.75 -18.50 3.43
N GLY A 14 -12.11 -19.62 2.80
CA GLY A 14 -12.20 -20.94 3.42
C GLY A 14 -10.88 -21.61 3.77
N LYS A 15 -9.76 -21.23 3.10
CA LYS A 15 -8.44 -21.89 3.26
C LYS A 15 -7.93 -21.92 4.71
N SER A 16 -8.23 -20.89 5.50
CA SER A 16 -7.78 -20.81 6.90
C SER A 16 -8.52 -21.77 7.85
N GLY A 17 -9.69 -22.28 7.45
CA GLY A 17 -10.59 -23.07 8.30
C GLY A 17 -11.23 -22.27 9.46
N ARG A 18 -10.98 -20.95 9.54
CA ARG A 18 -11.53 -20.06 10.57
C ARG A 18 -12.66 -19.16 10.04
N ARG A 19 -12.86 -19.13 8.75
CA ARG A 19 -13.88 -18.30 8.07
C ARG A 19 -14.86 -19.16 7.29
N ASP A 20 -16.14 -18.89 7.45
CA ASP A 20 -17.19 -19.53 6.68
C ASP A 20 -17.12 -19.05 5.21
N PRO A 21 -16.86 -19.93 4.22
CA PRO A 21 -16.78 -19.55 2.82
C PRO A 21 -18.14 -19.29 2.16
N ASP A 22 -19.26 -19.64 2.81
CA ASP A 22 -20.60 -19.57 2.20
C ASP A 22 -21.21 -18.15 2.22
N HIS A 23 -20.50 -17.19 2.80
CA HIS A 23 -20.91 -15.79 2.73
C HIS A 23 -20.80 -15.20 1.32
N ASP A 24 -21.62 -14.18 1.05
CA ASP A 24 -21.47 -13.36 -0.14
C ASP A 24 -20.37 -12.32 0.09
N PHE A 25 -19.25 -12.50 -0.58
CA PHE A 25 -18.08 -11.65 -0.43
C PHE A 25 -17.98 -10.58 -1.52
N GLY A 26 -17.54 -9.42 -1.09
CA GLY A 26 -17.01 -8.34 -1.90
C GLY A 26 -15.60 -7.99 -1.43
N THR A 27 -15.18 -6.76 -1.70
CA THR A 27 -13.85 -6.29 -1.35
C THR A 27 -13.89 -4.79 -1.00
N ASN A 28 -12.88 -4.31 -0.28
CA ASN A 28 -12.63 -2.89 -0.09
C ASN A 28 -12.17 -2.23 -1.42
N PRO A 29 -12.08 -0.88 -1.51
CA PRO A 29 -11.74 -0.17 -2.76
C PRO A 29 -10.43 -0.62 -3.40
N CYS A 30 -9.37 -0.84 -2.61
CA CYS A 30 -8.07 -1.30 -3.10
C CYS A 30 -8.00 -2.82 -3.28
N SER A 31 -9.06 -3.54 -2.94
CA SER A 31 -9.25 -4.95 -3.25
C SER A 31 -8.32 -5.93 -2.53
N GLU A 32 -7.60 -5.53 -1.47
CA GLU A 32 -6.76 -6.43 -0.68
C GLU A 32 -7.53 -7.23 0.38
N ILE A 33 -8.70 -6.76 0.81
CA ILE A 33 -9.49 -7.38 1.87
C ILE A 33 -10.74 -8.01 1.30
N ILE A 34 -10.96 -9.27 1.61
CA ILE A 34 -12.22 -9.99 1.33
C ILE A 34 -13.20 -9.66 2.45
N LEU A 35 -14.33 -9.03 2.13
CA LEU A 35 -15.30 -8.52 3.09
C LEU A 35 -16.70 -9.11 2.87
N ARG A 36 -17.40 -9.34 3.96
CA ARG A 36 -18.87 -9.49 3.95
C ARG A 36 -19.52 -8.10 3.83
N SER A 37 -20.82 -8.08 3.55
CA SER A 37 -21.61 -6.85 3.60
C SER A 37 -21.63 -6.27 5.01
N ARG A 38 -21.41 -4.96 5.14
CA ARG A 38 -21.35 -4.23 6.43
C ARG A 38 -20.27 -4.76 7.37
N GLU A 39 -19.07 -4.80 6.85
CA GLU A 39 -17.89 -5.24 7.57
C GLU A 39 -16.70 -4.40 7.17
N PHE A 40 -15.72 -4.25 8.06
CA PHE A 40 -14.40 -3.69 7.75
C PHE A 40 -13.30 -4.43 8.50
N CYS A 41 -12.09 -4.16 8.08
CA CYS A 41 -10.89 -4.82 8.53
C CYS A 41 -10.00 -3.84 9.29
N ASN A 42 -9.30 -4.31 10.30
CA ASN A 42 -8.33 -3.55 11.08
C ASN A 42 -6.96 -3.68 10.42
N LEU A 43 -6.49 -2.60 9.79
CA LEU A 43 -5.25 -2.59 9.03
C LEU A 43 -4.07 -2.20 9.91
N SER A 44 -2.99 -2.94 9.79
CA SER A 44 -1.66 -2.60 10.29
C SER A 44 -0.62 -2.90 9.21
N GLU A 45 0.55 -2.26 9.26
CA GLU A 45 1.53 -2.39 8.20
C GLU A 45 2.94 -2.59 8.74
N VAL A 46 3.62 -3.59 8.20
CA VAL A 46 5.03 -3.90 8.45
C VAL A 46 5.87 -3.24 7.38
N VAL A 47 6.77 -2.34 7.77
CA VAL A 47 7.72 -1.70 6.86
C VAL A 47 8.98 -2.54 6.76
N ILE A 48 9.17 -3.15 5.60
CA ILE A 48 10.37 -3.93 5.26
C ILE A 48 11.48 -2.99 4.81
N ARG A 49 12.68 -3.21 5.30
CA ARG A 49 13.88 -2.44 4.99
C ARG A 49 14.93 -3.31 4.33
N GLU A 50 15.84 -2.70 3.56
CA GLU A 50 16.94 -3.38 2.85
C GLU A 50 17.75 -4.33 3.75
N ASN A 51 17.94 -3.95 5.01
CA ASN A 51 18.79 -4.68 5.97
C ASN A 51 17.99 -5.57 6.93
N ASP A 52 16.71 -5.80 6.69
CA ASP A 52 15.94 -6.73 7.52
C ASP A 52 16.45 -8.17 7.40
N THR A 53 16.40 -8.86 8.51
CA THR A 53 16.64 -10.31 8.64
C THR A 53 15.32 -11.06 8.85
N GLU A 54 15.34 -12.37 8.79
CA GLU A 54 14.16 -13.20 9.12
C GLU A 54 13.64 -12.91 10.53
N GLU A 55 14.55 -12.71 11.50
CA GLU A 55 14.23 -12.45 12.90
C GLU A 55 13.55 -11.08 13.06
N THR A 56 14.12 -10.02 12.46
CA THR A 56 13.52 -8.68 12.52
C THR A 56 12.16 -8.64 11.83
N LEU A 57 11.98 -9.36 10.73
CA LEU A 57 10.68 -9.47 10.05
C LEU A 57 9.65 -10.19 10.92
N LYS A 58 10.03 -11.29 11.60
CA LYS A 58 9.15 -12.00 12.54
C LYS A 58 8.70 -11.10 13.70
N GLU A 59 9.63 -10.32 14.25
CA GLU A 59 9.32 -9.37 15.33
C GLU A 59 8.36 -8.27 14.87
N LYS A 60 8.63 -7.65 13.73
CA LYS A 60 7.75 -6.62 13.12
C LYS A 60 6.34 -7.16 12.85
N VAL A 61 6.23 -8.36 12.28
CA VAL A 61 4.95 -9.03 12.03
C VAL A 61 4.21 -9.30 13.34
N LYS A 62 4.90 -9.76 14.37
CA LYS A 62 4.32 -9.97 15.70
C LYS A 62 3.74 -8.68 16.26
N LEU A 63 4.50 -7.59 16.27
CA LEU A 63 4.06 -6.28 16.78
C LEU A 63 2.88 -5.72 15.99
N ALA A 64 2.92 -5.78 14.66
CA ALA A 64 1.82 -5.33 13.81
C ALA A 64 0.54 -6.15 14.04
N THR A 65 0.68 -7.46 14.26
CA THR A 65 -0.46 -8.34 14.57
C THR A 65 -1.06 -8.04 15.95
N MET A 66 -0.22 -7.78 16.95
CA MET A 66 -0.69 -7.36 18.29
C MET A 66 -1.50 -6.07 18.18
N LEU A 67 -0.97 -5.05 17.50
CA LEU A 67 -1.64 -3.78 17.28
C LEU A 67 -2.99 -3.95 16.58
N GLY A 68 -3.04 -4.72 15.48
CA GLY A 68 -4.27 -5.02 14.76
C GLY A 68 -5.30 -5.76 15.63
N THR A 69 -4.84 -6.71 16.46
CA THR A 69 -5.72 -7.46 17.36
C THR A 69 -6.33 -6.53 18.44
N TRP A 70 -5.56 -5.61 19.01
CA TRP A 70 -6.09 -4.58 19.91
C TRP A 70 -7.10 -3.69 19.22
N GLN A 71 -6.78 -3.22 18.01
CA GLN A 71 -7.69 -2.38 17.22
C GLN A 71 -9.03 -3.09 16.97
N SER A 72 -9.02 -4.41 16.76
CA SER A 72 -10.23 -5.21 16.53
C SER A 72 -11.19 -5.25 17.73
N THR A 73 -10.78 -4.80 18.92
CA THR A 73 -11.67 -4.65 20.07
C THR A 73 -12.63 -3.48 19.94
N LEU A 74 -12.33 -2.50 19.07
CA LEU A 74 -13.12 -1.30 18.84
C LEU A 74 -14.31 -1.59 17.93
N ILE A 75 -15.43 -2.01 18.48
CA ILE A 75 -16.65 -2.42 17.77
C ILE A 75 -17.89 -1.58 18.13
N ASN A 76 -17.72 -0.50 18.88
CA ASN A 76 -18.85 0.36 19.26
C ASN A 76 -19.07 1.45 18.19
N PHE A 77 -19.90 1.13 17.20
CA PHE A 77 -20.20 2.01 16.06
C PHE A 77 -21.53 2.74 16.27
N ARG A 78 -21.48 3.97 16.81
CA ARG A 78 -22.66 4.72 17.25
C ARG A 78 -23.56 5.24 16.11
N TYR A 79 -23.00 5.46 14.91
CA TYR A 79 -23.69 6.18 13.82
C TYR A 79 -24.03 5.29 12.61
N ILE A 80 -23.75 4.00 12.68
CA ILE A 80 -24.04 3.03 11.62
C ILE A 80 -24.88 1.87 12.16
N SER A 81 -25.45 1.04 11.28
CA SER A 81 -26.35 -0.03 11.69
C SER A 81 -25.65 -1.08 12.57
N ARG A 82 -26.40 -1.65 13.51
CA ARG A 82 -25.94 -2.70 14.43
C ARG A 82 -25.28 -3.90 13.71
N LYS A 83 -25.67 -4.15 12.46
CA LYS A 83 -25.10 -5.23 11.66
C LYS A 83 -23.58 -5.09 11.43
N TRP A 84 -23.04 -3.86 11.40
CA TRP A 84 -21.59 -3.63 11.38
C TRP A 84 -20.90 -4.15 12.64
N THR A 85 -21.49 -3.87 13.80
CA THR A 85 -20.98 -4.38 15.08
C THR A 85 -21.01 -5.90 15.12
N GLU A 86 -22.11 -6.52 14.67
CA GLU A 86 -22.27 -7.97 14.67
C GLU A 86 -21.23 -8.66 13.77
N SER A 87 -21.08 -8.19 12.52
CA SER A 87 -20.10 -8.74 11.57
C SER A 87 -18.66 -8.59 12.08
N CYS A 88 -18.29 -7.39 12.58
CA CYS A 88 -16.95 -7.12 13.10
C CYS A 88 -16.67 -7.85 14.43
N TYR A 89 -17.68 -8.06 15.27
CA TYR A 89 -17.56 -8.85 16.49
C TYR A 89 -17.27 -10.32 16.19
N GLU A 90 -17.96 -10.87 15.19
CA GLU A 90 -17.86 -12.27 14.81
C GLU A 90 -16.48 -12.58 14.18
N GLU A 91 -16.08 -11.83 13.15
CA GLU A 91 -14.89 -12.15 12.35
C GLU A 91 -13.60 -11.46 12.82
N ARG A 92 -13.67 -10.33 13.50
CA ARG A 92 -12.47 -9.60 14.02
C ARG A 92 -11.37 -9.46 12.97
N LEU A 93 -11.71 -9.15 11.71
CA LEU A 93 -10.76 -9.16 10.60
C LEU A 93 -9.55 -8.26 10.83
N LEU A 94 -8.37 -8.79 10.56
CA LEU A 94 -7.12 -8.05 10.49
C LEU A 94 -6.63 -7.99 9.04
N GLY A 95 -5.90 -6.93 8.75
CA GLY A 95 -5.13 -6.78 7.52
C GLY A 95 -3.69 -6.42 7.86
N VAL A 96 -2.93 -7.38 8.37
CA VAL A 96 -1.49 -7.23 8.58
C VAL A 96 -0.83 -7.24 7.21
N SER A 97 -0.37 -6.08 6.77
CA SER A 97 0.20 -5.86 5.45
C SER A 97 1.72 -5.78 5.50
N LEU A 98 2.35 -6.09 4.38
CA LEU A 98 3.78 -5.90 4.14
C LEU A 98 3.98 -4.79 3.10
N THR A 99 4.84 -3.81 3.39
CA THR A 99 5.28 -2.78 2.44
C THR A 99 6.80 -2.71 2.40
N GLY A 100 7.38 -2.20 1.31
CA GLY A 100 8.83 -2.27 1.10
C GLY A 100 9.31 -3.65 0.61
N ILE A 101 8.40 -4.48 0.11
CA ILE A 101 8.71 -5.84 -0.38
C ILE A 101 9.86 -5.82 -1.38
N MET A 102 9.86 -4.84 -2.29
CA MET A 102 10.85 -4.72 -3.35
C MET A 102 12.20 -4.13 -2.89
N ASP A 103 12.27 -3.62 -1.68
CA ASP A 103 13.49 -3.02 -1.12
C ASP A 103 14.44 -4.04 -0.48
N CYS A 104 13.97 -5.26 -0.20
CA CYS A 104 14.72 -6.30 0.52
C CYS A 104 14.89 -7.58 -0.30
N LYS A 105 16.11 -8.12 -0.35
CA LYS A 105 16.42 -9.36 -1.07
C LYS A 105 15.68 -10.59 -0.56
N LEU A 106 15.30 -10.62 0.71
CA LEU A 106 14.55 -11.73 1.29
C LEU A 106 13.11 -11.80 0.79
N THR A 107 12.54 -10.66 0.31
CA THR A 107 11.12 -10.54 0.03
C THR A 107 10.79 -10.20 -1.42
N ASN A 108 11.76 -9.69 -2.21
CA ASN A 108 11.53 -9.19 -3.57
C ASN A 108 11.44 -10.27 -4.67
N GLY A 109 11.48 -11.54 -4.32
CA GLY A 109 11.39 -12.65 -5.27
C GLY A 109 12.66 -12.97 -6.05
N LYS A 110 13.74 -12.20 -5.89
CA LYS A 110 15.02 -12.48 -6.56
C LYS A 110 15.90 -13.47 -5.77
N GLY A 111 15.54 -13.72 -4.50
CA GLY A 111 16.23 -14.69 -3.60
C GLY A 111 15.56 -16.07 -3.58
N LYS A 112 16.27 -17.05 -2.99
CA LYS A 112 15.69 -18.38 -2.71
C LYS A 112 15.01 -18.39 -1.34
N GLY A 113 14.00 -19.23 -1.16
CA GLY A 113 13.36 -19.47 0.15
C GLY A 113 12.25 -18.49 0.52
N LEU A 114 11.80 -17.62 -0.40
CA LEU A 114 10.73 -16.66 -0.16
C LEU A 114 9.44 -17.35 0.35
N GLU A 115 9.00 -18.40 -0.29
CA GLU A 115 7.78 -19.15 0.09
C GLU A 115 7.85 -19.62 1.55
N ASN A 116 8.97 -20.24 1.95
CA ASN A 116 9.17 -20.70 3.31
C ASN A 116 9.18 -19.54 4.31
N LEU A 117 9.86 -18.43 3.99
CA LEU A 117 9.85 -17.24 4.83
C LEU A 117 8.43 -16.69 5.02
N LEU A 118 7.68 -16.54 3.95
CA LEU A 118 6.30 -16.05 3.99
C LEU A 118 5.40 -16.95 4.83
N GLN A 119 5.51 -18.27 4.70
CA GLN A 119 4.78 -19.22 5.52
C GLN A 119 5.14 -19.11 7.01
N GLN A 120 6.41 -18.93 7.35
CA GLN A 120 6.85 -18.70 8.72
C GLN A 120 6.27 -17.38 9.28
N LEU A 121 6.36 -16.29 8.52
CA LEU A 121 5.81 -14.99 8.92
C LEU A 121 4.28 -15.06 9.12
N LYS A 122 3.57 -15.75 8.21
CA LYS A 122 2.14 -16.01 8.34
C LYS A 122 1.82 -16.77 9.62
N GLN A 123 2.59 -17.81 9.93
CA GLN A 123 2.39 -18.60 11.15
C GLN A 123 2.65 -17.76 12.41
N VAL A 124 3.67 -16.89 12.41
CA VAL A 124 3.90 -15.94 13.51
C VAL A 124 2.67 -15.05 13.72
N SER A 125 2.09 -14.52 12.64
CA SER A 125 0.90 -13.68 12.71
C SER A 125 -0.31 -14.44 13.28
N ILE A 126 -0.57 -15.67 12.79
CA ILE A 126 -1.68 -16.52 13.27
C ILE A 126 -1.52 -16.83 14.76
N ASN A 127 -0.33 -17.25 15.19
CA ASN A 127 -0.07 -17.59 16.58
C ASN A 127 -0.21 -16.37 17.49
N THR A 128 0.34 -15.23 17.10
CA THR A 128 0.23 -13.97 17.86
C THR A 128 -1.23 -13.54 18.01
N ASN A 129 -2.02 -13.57 16.95
CA ASN A 129 -3.44 -13.25 17.03
C ASN A 129 -4.20 -14.22 17.95
N LYS A 130 -3.92 -15.52 17.87
CA LYS A 130 -4.51 -16.54 18.74
C LYS A 130 -4.22 -16.29 20.24
N GLU A 131 -2.97 -15.98 20.57
CA GLU A 131 -2.55 -15.68 21.95
C GLU A 131 -3.19 -14.38 22.46
N MET A 132 -3.14 -13.33 21.64
CA MET A 132 -3.72 -12.03 22.00
C MET A 132 -5.25 -12.09 22.12
N SER A 133 -5.93 -12.79 21.22
CA SER A 133 -7.38 -12.96 21.29
C SER A 133 -7.80 -13.68 22.57
N LYS A 134 -7.05 -14.72 22.97
CA LYS A 134 -7.27 -15.41 24.25
C LYS A 134 -7.08 -14.48 25.45
N LEU A 135 -6.01 -13.66 25.44
CA LEU A 135 -5.73 -12.70 26.52
C LEU A 135 -6.83 -11.64 26.64
N LEU A 136 -7.36 -11.16 25.50
CA LEU A 136 -8.39 -10.14 25.44
C LEU A 136 -9.82 -10.69 25.59
N GLY A 137 -10.01 -12.01 25.63
CA GLY A 137 -11.33 -12.63 25.72
C GLY A 137 -12.22 -12.40 24.50
N ILE A 138 -11.61 -12.30 23.29
CA ILE A 138 -12.31 -12.08 22.02
C ILE A 138 -12.13 -13.27 21.07
N ASN A 139 -12.93 -13.33 20.00
CA ASN A 139 -12.77 -14.32 18.94
C ASN A 139 -11.40 -14.15 18.26
N GLN A 140 -10.77 -15.27 17.88
CA GLN A 140 -9.65 -15.21 16.96
C GLN A 140 -10.11 -14.66 15.62
N SER A 141 -9.28 -13.84 14.97
CA SER A 141 -9.61 -13.25 13.68
C SER A 141 -9.81 -14.30 12.60
N ALA A 142 -10.89 -14.18 11.85
CA ALA A 142 -11.23 -15.11 10.77
C ALA A 142 -10.23 -15.06 9.61
N ALA A 143 -9.65 -13.88 9.35
CA ALA A 143 -8.53 -13.69 8.43
C ALA A 143 -7.61 -12.57 8.96
N ILE A 144 -6.29 -12.65 8.67
CA ILE A 144 -5.27 -11.84 9.34
C ILE A 144 -4.37 -11.10 8.36
N THR A 145 -3.88 -11.76 7.31
CA THR A 145 -2.77 -11.26 6.49
C THR A 145 -3.20 -10.82 5.09
N CYS A 146 -2.59 -9.74 4.60
CA CYS A 146 -2.81 -9.21 3.25
C CYS A 146 -1.56 -8.48 2.73
N VAL A 147 -1.60 -7.98 1.52
CA VAL A 147 -0.68 -6.94 1.04
C VAL A 147 -1.48 -5.77 0.51
N LYS A 148 -1.41 -4.64 1.20
CA LYS A 148 -2.03 -3.38 0.83
C LYS A 148 -1.17 -2.65 -0.23
N PRO A 149 -1.77 -1.83 -1.11
CA PRO A 149 -0.99 -0.99 -2.04
C PRO A 149 -0.05 -0.02 -1.34
N SER A 150 -0.42 0.47 -0.14
CA SER A 150 0.41 1.35 0.69
C SER A 150 0.87 2.65 0.02
N GLY A 151 -0.02 3.29 -0.73
CA GLY A 151 0.33 4.48 -1.52
C GLY A 151 0.82 5.67 -0.69
N THR A 152 0.23 5.93 0.48
CA THR A 152 0.58 7.06 1.36
C THR A 152 1.62 6.67 2.40
N VAL A 153 1.41 5.55 3.12
CA VAL A 153 2.32 5.13 4.20
C VAL A 153 3.71 4.82 3.66
N SER A 154 3.82 4.16 2.49
CA SER A 154 5.12 3.90 1.87
C SER A 154 5.91 5.17 1.57
N GLN A 155 5.26 6.26 1.20
CA GLN A 155 5.92 7.56 0.99
C GLN A 155 6.37 8.18 2.31
N LEU A 156 5.53 8.13 3.34
CA LEU A 156 5.86 8.63 4.67
C LEU A 156 7.11 7.97 5.26
N VAL A 157 7.26 6.67 5.02
CA VAL A 157 8.37 5.86 5.57
C VAL A 157 9.50 5.61 4.57
N ASP A 158 9.45 6.21 3.39
CA ASP A 158 10.41 5.99 2.29
C ASP A 158 10.65 4.49 2.03
N SER A 159 9.64 3.82 1.52
CA SER A 159 9.71 2.41 1.10
C SER A 159 9.05 2.19 -0.25
N ALA A 160 9.31 1.05 -0.89
CA ALA A 160 8.52 0.59 -2.02
C ALA A 160 7.07 0.36 -1.59
N SER A 161 6.11 0.67 -2.46
CA SER A 161 4.67 0.61 -2.15
C SER A 161 4.14 -0.83 -2.23
N GLY A 162 3.91 -1.47 -1.07
CA GLY A 162 3.41 -2.84 -1.02
C GLY A 162 4.29 -3.80 -1.82
N ILE A 163 3.69 -4.49 -2.79
CA ILE A 163 4.36 -5.43 -3.71
C ILE A 163 4.87 -4.77 -5.00
N HIS A 164 4.72 -3.45 -5.15
CA HIS A 164 5.11 -2.74 -6.36
C HIS A 164 6.61 -2.42 -6.36
N ALA A 165 7.24 -2.51 -7.53
CA ALA A 165 8.60 -2.05 -7.74
C ALA A 165 8.69 -0.52 -7.56
N ARG A 166 9.83 -0.02 -7.07
CA ARG A 166 10.10 1.41 -7.07
C ARG A 166 10.19 1.95 -8.50
N HIS A 167 9.92 3.25 -8.64
CA HIS A 167 9.90 3.90 -9.95
C HIS A 167 11.25 3.78 -10.68
N ASN A 168 12.33 4.24 -10.03
CA ASN A 168 13.71 4.23 -10.56
C ASN A 168 14.71 4.28 -9.39
N PRO A 169 16.03 4.00 -9.62
CA PRO A 169 17.07 4.23 -8.61
C PRO A 169 17.17 5.68 -8.12
N TYR A 170 16.96 6.64 -9.02
CA TYR A 170 16.81 8.06 -8.74
C TYR A 170 15.56 8.57 -9.45
N TYR A 171 14.72 9.29 -8.74
CA TYR A 171 13.51 9.87 -9.30
C TYR A 171 13.05 11.11 -8.53
N ILE A 172 12.22 11.91 -9.16
CA ILE A 172 11.60 13.07 -8.53
C ILE A 172 10.15 12.70 -8.19
N ARG A 173 9.78 12.86 -6.93
CA ARG A 173 8.40 12.79 -6.47
C ARG A 173 7.82 14.18 -6.42
N THR A 174 6.69 14.43 -7.12
CA THR A 174 5.99 15.69 -7.05
C THR A 174 4.74 15.58 -6.16
N ILE A 175 4.47 16.63 -5.40
CA ILE A 175 3.30 16.73 -4.52
C ILE A 175 2.60 18.05 -4.81
N ARG A 176 1.30 17.98 -5.02
CA ARG A 176 0.44 19.15 -5.20
C ARG A 176 -0.09 19.62 -3.86
N ALA A 177 -0.03 20.92 -3.61
CA ALA A 177 -0.60 21.54 -2.43
C ALA A 177 -1.34 22.83 -2.80
N ASP A 178 -2.43 23.14 -2.10
CA ASP A 178 -3.10 24.43 -2.24
C ASP A 178 -2.20 25.55 -1.74
N LYS A 179 -2.14 26.66 -2.46
CA LYS A 179 -1.36 27.86 -2.04
C LYS A 179 -1.82 28.46 -0.72
N LYS A 180 -3.06 28.15 -0.29
CA LYS A 180 -3.61 28.61 0.99
C LYS A 180 -3.24 27.70 2.15
N ASP A 181 -2.77 26.47 1.87
CA ASP A 181 -2.36 25.52 2.89
C ASP A 181 -1.21 26.10 3.70
N PRO A 182 -1.31 26.14 5.04
CA PRO A 182 -0.25 26.63 5.93
C PRO A 182 1.11 25.96 5.68
N LEU A 183 1.12 24.64 5.49
CA LEU A 183 2.33 23.89 5.20
C LEU A 183 2.93 24.29 3.84
N ALA A 184 2.10 24.49 2.81
CA ALA A 184 2.56 24.91 1.49
C ALA A 184 3.19 26.31 1.54
N LYS A 185 2.60 27.27 2.29
CA LYS A 185 3.16 28.61 2.50
C LYS A 185 4.52 28.53 3.20
N MET A 186 4.58 27.81 4.31
CA MET A 186 5.82 27.63 5.06
C MET A 186 6.91 26.98 4.20
N MET A 187 6.60 25.95 3.43
CA MET A 187 7.57 25.29 2.55
C MET A 187 8.05 26.18 1.42
N LEU A 188 7.15 27.01 0.83
CA LEU A 188 7.51 27.99 -0.19
C LEU A 188 8.51 29.03 0.38
N GLU A 189 8.22 29.58 1.56
CA GLU A 189 9.09 30.54 2.23
C GLU A 189 10.41 29.95 2.70
N ALA A 190 10.41 28.67 3.10
CA ALA A 190 11.62 27.93 3.42
C ALA A 190 12.49 27.58 2.19
N GLY A 191 12.01 27.86 0.97
CA GLY A 191 12.77 27.67 -0.26
C GLY A 191 12.75 26.25 -0.82
N PHE A 192 11.71 25.46 -0.53
CA PHE A 192 11.56 24.15 -1.18
C PHE A 192 11.33 24.31 -2.69
N PRO A 193 11.98 23.49 -3.53
CA PRO A 193 11.77 23.51 -4.97
C PRO A 193 10.30 23.29 -5.32
N CYS A 194 9.67 24.29 -5.93
CA CYS A 194 8.30 24.22 -6.36
C CYS A 194 8.01 25.09 -7.58
N GLU A 195 6.92 24.79 -8.27
CA GLU A 195 6.42 25.56 -9.39
C GLU A 195 4.87 25.61 -9.36
N PRO A 196 4.24 26.58 -10.04
CA PRO A 196 2.78 26.58 -10.20
C PRO A 196 2.31 25.35 -10.97
N ASP A 197 1.14 24.78 -10.58
CA ASP A 197 0.50 23.66 -11.31
C ASP A 197 0.08 24.10 -12.71
N VAL A 198 0.35 23.28 -13.72
CA VAL A 198 0.05 23.60 -15.13
C VAL A 198 -1.45 23.73 -15.43
N THR A 199 -2.32 23.10 -14.63
CA THR A 199 -3.78 23.10 -14.82
C THR A 199 -4.48 24.13 -13.95
N LYS A 200 -3.93 24.45 -12.77
CA LYS A 200 -4.50 25.36 -11.78
C LYS A 200 -3.43 26.29 -11.19
N PRO A 201 -2.71 27.08 -12.00
CA PRO A 201 -1.55 27.84 -11.56
C PRO A 201 -1.84 28.88 -10.48
N GLU A 202 -3.07 29.40 -10.43
CA GLU A 202 -3.48 30.40 -9.44
C GLU A 202 -3.68 29.82 -8.04
N HIS A 203 -4.01 28.53 -7.93
CA HIS A 203 -4.43 27.91 -6.67
C HIS A 203 -3.45 26.87 -6.13
N THR A 204 -2.67 26.24 -7.00
CA THR A 204 -1.90 25.04 -6.65
C THR A 204 -0.43 25.21 -6.91
N LEU A 205 0.40 24.78 -5.97
CA LEU A 205 1.85 24.60 -6.10
C LEU A 205 2.18 23.11 -6.27
N VAL A 206 3.22 22.83 -7.04
CA VAL A 206 3.78 21.49 -7.21
C VAL A 206 5.19 21.49 -6.63
N PHE A 207 5.36 20.84 -5.50
CA PHE A 207 6.66 20.66 -4.86
C PHE A 207 7.37 19.44 -5.43
N SER A 208 8.70 19.53 -5.59
CA SER A 208 9.54 18.48 -6.14
C SER A 208 10.50 17.94 -5.09
N PHE A 209 10.46 16.64 -4.84
CA PHE A 209 11.31 15.95 -3.87
C PHE A 209 12.19 14.92 -4.57
N PRO A 210 13.52 15.01 -4.45
CA PRO A 210 14.42 13.98 -4.95
C PRO A 210 14.36 12.74 -4.06
N VAL A 211 14.18 11.58 -4.67
CA VAL A 211 14.13 10.29 -3.98
C VAL A 211 15.17 9.34 -4.54
N LYS A 212 15.83 8.60 -3.64
CA LYS A 212 16.82 7.58 -3.99
C LYS A 212 16.37 6.23 -3.43
N GLY A 213 16.26 5.24 -4.28
CA GLY A 213 15.96 3.87 -3.88
C GLY A 213 17.17 3.14 -3.29
N PRO A 214 16.95 2.04 -2.53
CA PRO A 214 18.01 1.20 -1.97
C PRO A 214 18.82 0.50 -3.08
N ARG A 215 20.09 0.18 -2.81
CA ARG A 215 20.99 -0.44 -3.82
C ARG A 215 20.51 -1.78 -4.34
N ASN A 216 19.85 -2.56 -3.49
CA ASN A 216 19.37 -3.91 -3.81
C ASN A 216 17.86 -3.93 -4.10
N GLY A 217 17.24 -2.77 -4.28
CA GLY A 217 15.83 -2.65 -4.63
C GLY A 217 15.54 -3.17 -6.04
N VAL A 218 14.31 -3.60 -6.26
CA VAL A 218 13.76 -3.92 -7.59
C VAL A 218 13.04 -2.71 -8.12
N TYR A 219 13.38 -2.31 -9.34
CA TYR A 219 12.82 -1.15 -10.00
C TYR A 219 11.88 -1.55 -11.14
N ARG A 220 11.01 -0.64 -11.53
CA ARG A 220 9.97 -0.89 -12.55
C ARG A 220 10.50 -1.50 -13.84
N LYS A 221 11.70 -1.10 -14.28
CA LYS A 221 12.34 -1.60 -15.49
C LYS A 221 13.01 -2.98 -15.34
N ASP A 222 13.17 -3.45 -14.10
CA ASP A 222 13.84 -4.73 -13.78
C ASP A 222 12.86 -5.90 -13.68
N MET A 223 11.57 -5.68 -13.90
CA MET A 223 10.52 -6.67 -13.70
C MET A 223 9.51 -6.63 -14.84
N SER A 224 9.30 -7.76 -15.49
CA SER A 224 8.24 -7.95 -16.49
C SER A 224 6.87 -8.10 -15.82
N ALA A 225 5.80 -7.94 -16.60
CA ALA A 225 4.44 -8.14 -16.13
C ALA A 225 4.21 -9.59 -15.60
N ILE A 226 4.78 -10.60 -16.25
CA ILE A 226 4.69 -12.01 -15.82
C ILE A 226 5.45 -12.23 -14.52
N GLU A 227 6.69 -11.70 -14.37
CA GLU A 227 7.41 -11.81 -13.09
C GLU A 227 6.63 -11.16 -11.93
N GLN A 228 5.93 -10.05 -12.17
CA GLN A 228 5.11 -9.40 -11.17
C GLN A 228 3.88 -10.24 -10.80
N LEU A 229 3.25 -10.90 -11.77
CA LEU A 229 2.14 -11.83 -11.56
C LEU A 229 2.56 -13.08 -10.79
N GLU A 230 3.72 -13.67 -11.13
CA GLU A 230 4.28 -14.82 -10.40
C GLU A 230 4.61 -14.44 -8.94
N LEU A 231 5.20 -13.28 -8.71
CA LEU A 231 5.45 -12.80 -7.36
C LEU A 231 4.14 -12.57 -6.60
N TRP A 232 3.13 -11.95 -7.23
CA TRP A 232 1.80 -11.81 -6.67
C TRP A 232 1.24 -13.15 -6.23
N LYS A 233 1.36 -14.20 -7.06
CA LYS A 233 0.88 -15.55 -6.78
C LYS A 233 1.62 -16.15 -5.57
N ILE A 234 2.93 -16.00 -5.46
CA ILE A 234 3.72 -16.46 -4.30
C ILE A 234 3.18 -15.83 -3.01
N TYR A 235 2.92 -14.53 -3.00
CA TYR A 235 2.36 -13.83 -1.84
C TYR A 235 0.91 -14.24 -1.54
N GLN A 236 0.10 -14.44 -2.57
CA GLN A 236 -1.27 -14.93 -2.43
C GLN A 236 -1.31 -16.30 -1.73
N ASP A 237 -0.46 -17.22 -2.15
CA ASP A 237 -0.48 -18.61 -1.67
C ASP A 237 0.17 -18.77 -0.30
N ASN A 238 1.24 -18.03 -0.01
CA ASN A 238 2.09 -18.29 1.15
C ASN A 238 1.93 -17.27 2.29
N TRP A 239 1.52 -16.02 2.00
CA TRP A 239 1.34 -14.99 3.02
C TRP A 239 -0.13 -14.65 3.28
N CYS A 240 -0.91 -14.36 2.24
CA CYS A 240 -2.23 -13.77 2.39
C CYS A 240 -3.28 -14.79 2.86
N GLU A 241 -4.07 -14.41 3.86
CA GLU A 241 -5.38 -15.02 4.16
C GLU A 241 -6.51 -14.23 3.48
N HIS A 242 -6.28 -12.93 3.24
CA HIS A 242 -7.06 -12.14 2.28
C HIS A 242 -6.40 -12.23 0.90
N LYS A 243 -5.77 -11.15 0.42
CA LYS A 243 -5.08 -11.17 -0.87
C LYS A 243 -4.04 -10.05 -0.98
N PRO A 244 -3.09 -10.15 -1.91
CA PRO A 244 -2.25 -9.01 -2.25
C PRO A 244 -2.96 -8.13 -3.28
N SER A 245 -3.00 -6.82 -3.02
CA SER A 245 -3.42 -5.84 -4.02
C SER A 245 -2.24 -5.48 -4.92
N VAL A 246 -2.43 -5.57 -6.22
CA VAL A 246 -1.42 -5.24 -7.21
C VAL A 246 -2.01 -4.53 -8.41
N THR A 247 -1.26 -3.57 -8.95
CA THR A 247 -1.45 -3.03 -10.29
C THR A 247 -0.24 -3.44 -11.12
N VAL A 248 -0.46 -4.33 -12.08
CA VAL A 248 0.58 -4.84 -12.97
C VAL A 248 0.78 -3.87 -14.12
N SER A 249 2.01 -3.37 -14.29
CA SER A 249 2.39 -2.56 -15.44
C SER A 249 2.72 -3.46 -16.61
N VAL A 250 2.02 -3.30 -17.74
CA VAL A 250 2.12 -4.19 -18.89
C VAL A 250 2.65 -3.41 -20.09
N GLN A 251 3.77 -3.86 -20.66
CA GLN A 251 4.31 -3.32 -21.91
C GLN A 251 3.47 -3.78 -23.12
N GLU A 252 3.52 -3.03 -24.22
CA GLU A 252 2.71 -3.31 -25.41
C GLU A 252 2.83 -4.76 -25.90
N HIS A 253 4.04 -5.30 -25.92
CA HIS A 253 4.30 -6.66 -26.40
C HIS A 253 3.95 -7.77 -25.38
N GLU A 254 3.68 -7.45 -24.12
CA GLU A 254 3.40 -8.42 -23.05
C GLU A 254 1.91 -8.82 -22.96
N TRP A 255 0.99 -8.02 -23.56
CA TRP A 255 -0.46 -8.19 -23.35
C TRP A 255 -0.98 -9.58 -23.68
N MET A 256 -0.46 -10.23 -24.73
CA MET A 256 -0.90 -11.58 -25.10
C MET A 256 -0.48 -12.61 -24.05
N ASN A 257 0.76 -12.52 -23.54
CA ASN A 257 1.27 -13.41 -22.50
C ASN A 257 0.53 -13.19 -21.17
N VAL A 258 0.28 -11.93 -20.82
CA VAL A 258 -0.53 -11.59 -19.63
C VAL A 258 -1.94 -12.14 -19.76
N GLY A 259 -2.56 -12.02 -20.93
CA GLY A 259 -3.89 -12.59 -21.21
C GLY A 259 -3.93 -14.11 -21.03
N SER A 260 -2.94 -14.83 -21.54
CA SER A 260 -2.81 -16.28 -21.37
C SER A 260 -2.63 -16.67 -19.92
N TRP A 261 -1.72 -15.98 -19.20
CA TRP A 261 -1.46 -16.22 -17.79
C TRP A 261 -2.72 -16.00 -16.94
N VAL A 262 -3.46 -14.91 -17.18
CA VAL A 262 -4.72 -14.62 -16.51
C VAL A 262 -5.76 -15.71 -16.74
N TYR A 263 -5.88 -16.20 -17.99
CA TYR A 263 -6.81 -17.27 -18.33
C TYR A 263 -6.47 -18.56 -17.60
N GLU A 264 -5.20 -18.95 -17.54
CA GLU A 264 -4.73 -20.18 -16.88
C GLU A 264 -4.89 -20.13 -15.35
N HIS A 265 -4.82 -18.94 -14.73
CA HIS A 265 -4.86 -18.77 -13.28
C HIS A 265 -6.16 -18.10 -12.78
N PHE A 266 -7.17 -17.97 -13.65
CA PHE A 266 -8.38 -17.21 -13.34
C PHE A 266 -9.12 -17.71 -12.09
N ASP A 267 -9.12 -19.01 -11.85
CA ASP A 267 -9.76 -19.62 -10.69
C ASP A 267 -9.04 -19.32 -9.37
N GLN A 268 -7.80 -18.84 -9.42
CA GLN A 268 -7.00 -18.46 -8.25
C GLN A 268 -6.98 -16.95 -8.03
N MET A 269 -7.42 -16.16 -9.01
CA MET A 269 -7.36 -14.71 -8.98
C MET A 269 -8.55 -14.10 -8.25
N SER A 270 -8.36 -13.73 -7.00
CA SER A 270 -9.38 -12.96 -6.26
C SER A 270 -9.44 -11.48 -6.64
N GLY A 271 -8.38 -10.91 -7.24
CA GLY A 271 -8.38 -9.57 -7.81
C GLY A 271 -6.99 -9.07 -8.21
N VAL A 272 -6.87 -8.55 -9.43
CA VAL A 272 -5.66 -7.94 -9.99
C VAL A 272 -6.06 -6.79 -10.90
N SER A 273 -5.27 -5.72 -10.92
CA SER A 273 -5.43 -4.57 -11.83
C SER A 273 -4.29 -4.50 -12.82
N PHE A 274 -4.55 -3.97 -14.01
CA PHE A 274 -3.59 -3.83 -15.10
C PHE A 274 -3.56 -2.41 -15.62
N LEU A 275 -2.35 -1.88 -15.86
CA LEU A 275 -2.12 -0.60 -16.50
C LEU A 275 -1.12 -0.76 -17.66
N PRO A 276 -1.35 -0.10 -18.81
CA PRO A 276 -0.33 0.01 -19.85
C PRO A 276 0.91 0.72 -19.28
N MET A 277 2.09 0.15 -19.53
CA MET A 277 3.34 0.82 -19.24
C MET A 277 3.65 1.78 -20.40
N THR A 278 3.41 3.07 -20.18
CA THR A 278 3.72 4.11 -21.15
C THR A 278 5.00 4.83 -20.77
N GLU A 279 5.87 5.09 -21.74
CA GLU A 279 7.11 5.85 -21.53
C GLU A 279 6.88 7.37 -21.48
N HIS A 280 5.66 7.82 -21.79
CA HIS A 280 5.35 9.25 -21.83
C HIS A 280 4.96 9.75 -20.45
N SER A 281 5.85 10.51 -19.82
CA SER A 281 5.50 11.32 -18.67
C SER A 281 4.88 12.65 -19.15
N TYR A 282 3.73 13.01 -18.60
CA TYR A 282 3.19 14.36 -18.77
C TYR A 282 3.92 15.32 -17.82
N ARG A 283 3.89 16.61 -18.15
CA ARG A 283 4.51 17.65 -17.30
C ARG A 283 3.93 17.58 -15.89
N GLN A 284 4.81 17.64 -14.88
CA GLN A 284 4.47 17.53 -13.46
C GLN A 284 3.84 16.17 -13.07
N ALA A 285 4.25 15.09 -13.74
CA ALA A 285 3.84 13.73 -13.35
C ALA A 285 4.25 13.46 -11.88
N PRO A 286 3.45 12.70 -11.10
CA PRO A 286 3.74 12.37 -9.70
C PRO A 286 5.09 11.70 -9.48
N TYR A 287 5.57 10.95 -10.47
CA TYR A 287 6.89 10.34 -10.52
C TYR A 287 7.55 10.72 -11.83
N GLN A 288 8.78 11.19 -11.76
CA GLN A 288 9.57 11.59 -12.92
C GLN A 288 10.94 10.93 -12.85
N ASP A 289 11.38 10.33 -13.97
CA ASP A 289 12.74 9.80 -14.09
C ASP A 289 13.73 10.96 -13.93
N CYS A 290 14.83 10.73 -13.23
CA CYS A 290 15.94 11.66 -13.19
C CYS A 290 17.27 10.89 -13.16
N THR A 291 18.32 11.56 -13.64
CA THR A 291 19.69 11.06 -13.52
C THR A 291 20.22 11.27 -12.10
N LYS A 292 21.35 10.64 -11.80
CA LYS A 292 22.04 10.87 -10.52
C LYS A 292 22.45 12.33 -10.37
N GLU A 293 22.92 12.97 -11.45
CA GLU A 293 23.36 14.37 -11.48
C GLU A 293 22.19 15.32 -11.18
N GLU A 294 21.02 15.07 -11.78
CA GLU A 294 19.79 15.84 -11.52
C GLU A 294 19.30 15.65 -10.08
N TYR A 295 19.37 14.42 -9.58
CA TYR A 295 19.09 14.13 -8.17
C TYR A 295 20.02 14.92 -7.23
N ASP A 296 21.34 14.83 -7.45
CA ASP A 296 22.35 15.50 -6.62
C ASP A 296 22.16 17.03 -6.65
N LYS A 297 21.82 17.59 -7.82
CA LYS A 297 21.52 19.02 -7.97
C LYS A 297 20.29 19.42 -7.17
N LEU A 298 19.18 18.70 -7.34
CA LEU A 298 17.94 19.00 -6.62
C LEU A 298 18.10 18.82 -5.10
N MET A 299 18.89 17.82 -4.67
CA MET A 299 19.26 17.64 -3.26
C MET A 299 20.06 18.83 -2.70
N ALA A 300 20.92 19.44 -3.51
CA ALA A 300 21.68 20.62 -3.10
C ALA A 300 20.77 21.85 -2.94
N ASP A 301 19.69 21.92 -3.72
CA ASP A 301 18.71 23.02 -3.69
C ASP A 301 17.66 22.84 -2.56
N MET A 302 17.62 21.67 -1.89
CA MET A 302 16.71 21.43 -0.75
C MET A 302 17.16 22.22 0.49
N PRO A 303 16.23 22.89 1.20
CA PRO A 303 16.54 23.58 2.45
C PRO A 303 17.00 22.58 3.53
N LYS A 304 18.09 22.93 4.26
CA LYS A 304 18.72 22.02 5.22
C LYS A 304 18.22 22.22 6.65
N ASP A 305 17.88 23.45 7.02
CA ASP A 305 17.51 23.82 8.38
C ASP A 305 16.08 24.37 8.42
N VAL A 306 15.10 23.47 8.33
CA VAL A 306 13.68 23.83 8.39
C VAL A 306 13.15 23.63 9.80
N SER A 307 12.71 24.72 10.45
CA SER A 307 12.04 24.65 11.75
C SER A 307 10.56 24.29 11.58
N TRP A 308 10.25 23.00 11.57
CA TRP A 308 8.86 22.51 11.42
C TRP A 308 7.93 22.99 12.55
N ALA A 309 8.48 23.34 13.71
CA ALA A 309 7.71 23.92 14.82
C ALA A 309 7.03 25.25 14.46
N MET A 310 7.58 25.98 13.47
CA MET A 310 6.99 27.26 12.99
C MET A 310 5.69 27.04 12.22
N LEU A 311 5.33 25.82 11.85
CA LEU A 311 4.06 25.56 11.14
C LEU A 311 2.87 26.14 11.89
N SER A 312 2.86 26.09 13.21
CA SER A 312 1.80 26.66 14.05
C SER A 312 1.61 28.19 13.87
N GLU A 313 2.62 28.90 13.40
CA GLU A 313 2.53 30.35 13.12
C GLU A 313 1.79 30.64 11.80
N TYR A 314 1.74 29.63 10.89
CA TYR A 314 1.02 29.69 9.62
C TYR A 314 -0.43 29.18 9.73
N GLU A 315 -0.75 28.45 10.81
CA GLU A 315 -2.09 27.88 11.07
C GLU A 315 -3.02 28.92 11.73
N GLU A 316 -3.31 30.02 11.04
CA GLU A 316 -4.19 31.08 11.55
C GLU A 316 -5.68 30.67 11.61
N GLN A 317 -6.09 29.71 10.80
CA GLN A 317 -7.46 29.22 10.69
C GLN A 317 -7.50 27.70 10.45
N ASP A 318 -8.55 27.03 10.93
CA ASP A 318 -8.78 25.62 10.62
C ASP A 318 -9.21 25.46 9.15
N MET A 319 -8.27 25.06 8.28
CA MET A 319 -8.46 24.80 6.85
C MET A 319 -8.65 23.33 6.52
N THR A 320 -8.89 22.47 7.51
CA THR A 320 -8.95 21.01 7.38
C THR A 320 -10.04 20.58 6.38
N THR A 321 -11.15 21.29 6.32
CA THR A 321 -12.25 21.03 5.36
C THR A 321 -11.83 21.28 3.92
N GLY A 322 -11.06 22.35 3.64
CA GLY A 322 -10.57 22.65 2.30
C GLY A 322 -9.59 21.61 1.77
N ALA A 323 -8.71 21.09 2.61
CA ALA A 323 -7.79 20.01 2.27
C ALA A 323 -8.54 18.69 2.00
N GLN A 324 -9.60 18.40 2.75
CA GLN A 324 -10.44 17.22 2.54
C GLN A 324 -11.24 17.31 1.23
N GLU A 325 -11.78 18.47 0.88
CA GLU A 325 -12.49 18.69 -0.38
C GLU A 325 -11.57 18.49 -1.61
N LEU A 326 -10.31 18.93 -1.53
CA LEU A 326 -9.32 18.68 -2.60
C LEU A 326 -8.94 17.21 -2.71
N ALA A 327 -8.80 16.51 -1.60
CA ALA A 327 -8.52 15.07 -1.59
C ALA A 327 -9.70 14.22 -2.11
N CYS A 328 -10.93 14.69 -1.91
CA CYS A 328 -12.16 13.99 -2.32
C CYS A 328 -12.71 14.43 -3.67
N SER A 329 -12.31 15.59 -4.20
CA SER A 329 -12.84 16.16 -5.44
C SER A 329 -12.14 15.72 -6.72
N ALA A 330 -11.14 14.86 -6.64
CA ALA A 330 -10.58 14.22 -7.83
C ALA A 330 -11.64 13.31 -8.47
N PRO A 331 -12.05 13.56 -9.74
CA PRO A 331 -13.13 12.78 -10.39
C PRO A 331 -12.81 11.30 -10.59
N THR A 332 -11.65 10.85 -10.17
CA THR A 332 -11.09 9.51 -10.41
C THR A 332 -10.90 8.66 -9.15
N GLY A 333 -11.33 9.14 -7.95
CA GLY A 333 -11.03 8.43 -6.69
C GLY A 333 -9.53 8.35 -6.43
N CYS A 334 -9.10 7.93 -5.24
CA CYS A 334 -7.68 7.81 -4.92
C CYS A 334 -6.83 7.34 -6.12
N GLU A 335 -6.16 8.26 -6.80
CA GLU A 335 -5.14 7.92 -7.79
C GLU A 335 -3.96 7.30 -7.05
N ILE A 336 -4.01 5.98 -6.91
CA ILE A 336 -2.82 5.18 -6.64
C ILE A 336 -2.17 4.98 -8.00
N ILE A 337 -1.23 5.82 -8.32
CA ILE A 337 -0.30 5.62 -9.43
C ILE A 337 1.01 5.12 -8.85
#